data_51218b0629c21ef34f6d2ef70d5523f3
#
_entry.id   51218b0629c21ef34f6d2ef70d5523f3
#
_cell.length_a   1.000
_cell.length_b   1.000
_cell.length_c   1.000
_cell.angle_alpha   90.00
_cell.angle_beta   90.00
_cell.angle_gamma   90.00
#
_symmetry.space_group_name_H-M   'P 1'
#
loop_
_entity.id
_entity.type
_entity.pdbx_description
1 polymer ?
#
loop_
_entity_poly.entity_id
_entity_poly.type
_entity_poly.pdbx_seq_one_letter_code
_entity_poly.pdbx_strand_id
1 'polypeptide(L)' 'NEKRKMSFKEKREFEQLEKEIAELETEKLQIEELLCSGTLSVDELTEKSKRLPEVHDMIDEKTMRWLELSEIES' A
#
# COMPACT_ATOMS: atom_id res chain seq x y z
N ASN A 1 -21.42 -5.82 24.03
CA ASN A 1 -20.57 -5.16 23.07
C ASN A 1 -21.30 -4.75 21.82
N GLU A 2 -21.48 -3.48 21.68
CA GLU A 2 -22.16 -2.98 20.49
C GLU A 2 -21.19 -2.86 19.34
N LYS A 3 -21.63 -3.33 18.21
CA LYS A 3 -20.84 -3.19 17.00
C LYS A 3 -20.99 -1.77 16.49
N ARG A 4 -19.88 -1.13 16.30
CA ARG A 4 -19.85 0.22 15.78
C ARG A 4 -19.84 0.14 14.26
N LYS A 5 -20.70 0.90 13.65
CA LYS A 5 -20.69 0.99 12.19
C LYS A 5 -19.78 2.12 11.75
N MET A 6 -19.16 1.94 10.61
CA MET A 6 -18.32 3.00 10.06
C MET A 6 -19.18 4.21 9.75
N SER A 7 -18.64 5.40 10.05
CA SER A 7 -19.23 6.62 9.59
C SER A 7 -19.03 6.73 8.08
N PHE A 8 -19.71 7.69 7.48
CA PHE A 8 -19.56 7.92 6.04
C PHE A 8 -18.10 8.20 5.68
N LYS A 9 -17.43 9.02 6.49
CA LYS A 9 -16.03 9.34 6.28
C LYS A 9 -15.14 8.12 6.40
N GLU A 10 -15.39 7.29 7.40
CA GLU A 10 -14.61 6.09 7.63
C GLU A 10 -14.76 5.10 6.48
N LYS A 11 -15.97 4.98 5.98
CA LYS A 11 -16.23 4.09 4.86
C LYS A 11 -15.49 4.54 3.61
N ARG A 12 -15.48 5.85 3.35
CA ARG A 12 -14.74 6.40 2.22
C ARG A 12 -13.26 6.18 2.39
N GLU A 13 -12.76 6.39 3.60
CA GLU A 13 -11.34 6.17 3.90
C GLU A 13 -10.98 4.70 3.68
N PHE A 14 -11.82 3.80 4.14
CA PHE A 14 -11.60 2.37 3.98
C PHE A 14 -11.49 1.99 2.51
N GLU A 15 -12.41 2.44 1.69
CA GLU A 15 -12.39 2.16 0.26
C GLU A 15 -11.17 2.77 -0.42
N GLN A 16 -10.82 3.98 -0.01
CA GLN A 16 -9.65 4.66 -0.56
C GLN A 16 -8.38 3.91 -0.20
N LEU A 17 -8.28 3.45 1.04
CA LEU A 17 -7.12 2.68 1.49
C LEU A 17 -6.97 1.38 0.70
N GLU A 18 -8.06 0.68 0.48
CA GLU A 18 -8.02 -0.55 -0.31
C GLU A 18 -7.44 -0.29 -1.70
N LYS A 19 -7.88 0.78 -2.32
CA LYS A 19 -7.41 1.16 -3.64
C LYS A 19 -5.93 1.53 -3.62
N GLU A 20 -5.55 2.35 -2.65
CA GLU A 20 -4.16 2.80 -2.54
C GLU A 20 -3.21 1.65 -2.24
N ILE A 21 -3.61 0.74 -1.36
CA ILE A 21 -2.81 -0.42 -1.04
C ILE A 21 -2.61 -1.28 -2.28
N ALA A 22 -3.68 -1.52 -3.05
CA ALA A 22 -3.59 -2.32 -4.26
C ALA A 22 -2.65 -1.69 -5.28
N GLU A 23 -2.71 -0.37 -5.43
CA GLU A 23 -1.83 0.35 -6.34
C GLU A 23 -0.37 0.26 -5.90
N LEU A 24 -0.13 0.41 -4.61
CA LEU A 24 1.22 0.32 -4.07
C LEU A 24 1.78 -1.09 -4.20
N GLU A 25 0.96 -2.09 -3.99
CA GLU A 25 1.40 -3.48 -4.15
C GLU A 25 1.77 -3.77 -5.61
N THR A 26 1.00 -3.20 -6.54
CA THR A 26 1.33 -3.33 -7.96
C THR A 26 2.65 -2.65 -8.27
N GLU A 27 2.86 -1.45 -7.74
CA GLU A 27 4.11 -0.73 -7.93
C GLU A 27 5.28 -1.53 -7.37
N LYS A 28 5.09 -2.11 -6.18
CA LYS A 28 6.13 -2.92 -5.54
C LYS A 28 6.54 -4.09 -6.43
N LEU A 29 5.55 -4.80 -6.97
CA LEU A 29 5.82 -5.93 -7.86
C LEU A 29 6.56 -5.48 -9.12
N GLN A 30 6.16 -4.35 -9.70
CA GLN A 30 6.81 -3.82 -10.88
C GLN A 30 8.26 -3.47 -10.61
N ILE A 31 8.53 -2.84 -9.46
CA ILE A 31 9.90 -2.49 -9.08
C ILE A 31 10.72 -3.76 -8.91
N GLU A 32 10.19 -4.75 -8.22
CA GLU A 32 10.89 -6.00 -7.98
C GLU A 32 11.22 -6.72 -9.30
N GLU A 33 10.28 -6.72 -10.23
CA GLU A 33 10.52 -7.32 -11.54
C GLU A 33 11.61 -6.58 -12.30
N LEU A 34 11.58 -5.26 -12.27
CA LEU A 34 12.59 -4.45 -12.96
C LEU A 34 13.98 -4.68 -12.36
N LEU A 35 14.06 -4.75 -11.02
CA LEU A 35 15.34 -5.00 -10.36
C LEU A 35 15.90 -6.38 -10.71
N CYS A 36 15.02 -7.35 -10.88
CA CYS A 36 15.44 -8.71 -11.23
C CYS A 36 15.74 -8.88 -12.71
N SER A 37 15.21 -8.02 -13.56
CA SER A 37 15.36 -8.15 -15.01
C SER A 37 16.78 -7.88 -15.50
N GLY A 38 17.53 -7.05 -14.76
CA GLY A 38 18.88 -6.68 -15.14
C GLY A 38 18.95 -5.72 -16.32
N THR A 39 17.82 -5.09 -16.68
CA THR A 39 17.77 -4.21 -17.84
C THR A 39 17.88 -2.72 -17.46
N LEU A 40 17.95 -2.43 -16.17
CA LEU A 40 17.98 -1.04 -15.70
C LEU A 40 19.41 -0.49 -15.74
N SER A 41 19.51 0.80 -16.03
CA SER A 41 20.78 1.52 -15.88
C SER A 41 21.10 1.66 -14.39
N VAL A 42 22.35 2.06 -14.10
CA VAL A 42 22.78 2.24 -12.69
C VAL A 42 21.91 3.27 -12.01
N ASP A 43 21.61 4.38 -12.69
CA ASP A 43 20.76 5.42 -12.11
C ASP A 43 19.35 4.94 -11.84
N GLU A 44 18.76 4.22 -12.77
CA GLU A 44 17.43 3.66 -12.59
C GLU A 44 17.42 2.62 -11.47
N LEU A 45 18.44 1.80 -11.43
CA LEU A 45 18.56 0.78 -10.39
C LEU A 45 18.60 1.43 -9.00
N THR A 46 19.39 2.49 -8.86
CA THR A 46 19.50 3.23 -7.62
C THR A 46 18.17 3.85 -7.22
N GLU A 47 17.46 4.47 -8.16
CA GLU A 47 16.17 5.09 -7.88
C GLU A 47 15.13 4.05 -7.44
N LYS A 48 15.06 2.93 -8.16
CA LYS A 48 14.10 1.88 -7.84
C LYS A 48 14.41 1.22 -6.50
N SER A 49 15.70 1.04 -6.21
CA SER A 49 16.12 0.48 -4.92
C SER A 49 15.75 1.39 -3.76
N LYS A 50 15.76 2.70 -3.97
CA LYS A 50 15.35 3.65 -2.93
C LYS A 50 13.83 3.72 -2.79
N ARG A 51 13.13 3.59 -3.92
CA ARG A 51 11.67 3.67 -3.90
C ARG A 51 11.03 2.46 -3.23
N LEU A 52 11.63 1.29 -3.38
CA LEU A 52 11.06 0.05 -2.86
C LEU A 52 10.76 0.10 -1.36
N PRO A 53 11.72 0.48 -0.49
CA PRO A 53 11.41 0.59 0.93
C PRO A 53 10.36 1.64 1.25
N GLU A 54 10.30 2.73 0.49
CA GLU A 54 9.26 3.74 0.68
C GLU A 54 7.88 3.15 0.41
N VAL A 55 7.75 2.42 -0.69
CA VAL A 55 6.49 1.77 -1.05
C VAL A 55 6.09 0.77 0.03
N HIS A 56 7.06 0.00 0.51
CA HIS A 56 6.82 -0.98 1.55
C HIS A 56 6.29 -0.32 2.83
N ASP A 57 6.92 0.78 3.24
CA ASP A 57 6.47 1.51 4.43
C ASP A 57 5.07 2.07 4.27
N MET A 58 4.76 2.60 3.09
CA MET A 58 3.43 3.13 2.82
C MET A 58 2.37 2.04 2.85
N ILE A 59 2.69 0.87 2.31
CA ILE A 59 1.77 -0.27 2.37
C ILE A 59 1.51 -0.65 3.82
N ASP A 60 2.56 -0.72 4.63
CA ASP A 60 2.42 -1.08 6.04
C ASP A 60 1.53 -0.10 6.79
N GLU A 61 1.78 1.20 6.63
CA GLU A 61 0.99 2.23 7.31
C GLU A 61 -0.47 2.17 6.90
N LYS A 62 -0.72 2.08 5.61
CA LYS A 62 -2.09 2.05 5.10
C LYS A 62 -2.80 0.76 5.49
N THR A 63 -2.09 -0.34 5.50
CA THR A 63 -2.66 -1.62 5.91
C THR A 63 -3.05 -1.60 7.39
N MET A 64 -2.23 -0.99 8.24
CA MET A 64 -2.55 -0.85 9.65
C MET A 64 -3.86 -0.07 9.85
N ARG A 65 -3.98 1.05 9.15
CA ARG A 65 -5.21 1.84 9.24
C ARG A 65 -6.40 1.09 8.65
N TRP A 66 -6.18 0.40 7.54
CA TRP A 66 -7.23 -0.40 6.91
C TRP A 66 -7.74 -1.47 7.86
N LEU A 67 -6.84 -2.13 8.58
CA LEU A 67 -7.22 -3.15 9.56
C LEU A 67 -8.03 -2.55 10.70
N GLU A 68 -7.64 -1.37 11.18
CA GLU A 68 -8.39 -0.67 12.22
C GLU A 68 -9.83 -0.42 11.78
N LEU A 69 -9.99 0.06 10.55
CA LEU A 69 -11.30 0.35 10.01
C LEU A 69 -12.11 -0.93 9.77
N SER A 70 -11.45 -1.99 9.33
CA SER A 70 -12.15 -3.25 9.08
C SER A 70 -12.70 -3.87 10.35
N GLU A 71 -12.10 -3.57 11.50
CA GLU A 71 -12.60 -4.06 12.78
C GLU A 71 -13.85 -3.33 13.24
N ILE A 72 -14.05 -2.10 12.79
CA ILE A 72 -15.23 -1.33 13.16
C ILE A 72 -16.49 -1.95 12.61
N GLU A 73 -16.41 -2.40 11.36
CA GLU A 73 -17.54 -3.02 10.70
C GLU A 73 -17.30 -4.51 10.59
N SER A 74 -18.05 -5.25 11.29
CA SER A 74 -17.89 -6.69 11.31
C SER A 74 -19.07 -7.40 10.68
#